data_b7ce05f66fdeb977cf67d3fc9eb83215
#
_entry.id   b7ce05f66fdeb977cf67d3fc9eb83215
#
_cell.length_a   1.000
_cell.length_b   1.000
_cell.length_c   1.000
_cell.angle_alpha   90.00
_cell.angle_beta   90.00
_cell.angle_gamma   90.00
#
_symmetry.space_group_name_H-M   'P 1'
#
loop_
_entity.id
_entity.type
_entity.pdbx_description
1 polymer ?
#
loop_
_entity_poly.entity_id
_entity_poly.type
_entity_poly.pdbx_seq_one_letter_code
_entity_poly.pdbx_strand_id
1 'polypeptide(L)' 'MYGKLIDGVLKHSKSYLIWNGRKYWNAPAAMWIAAGWKHIVYDEYPEDAESVRIEYTEDDEHIYVHYVVEVEQNDGE' A
#
# COMPACT_ATOMS: atom_id res chain seq x y z
N MET A 1 6.14 6.94 1.96
CA MET A 1 6.47 5.52 2.14
C MET A 1 6.22 4.78 0.84
N TYR A 2 7.04 3.81 0.55
CA TYR A 2 6.98 3.07 -0.70
C TYR A 2 6.65 1.62 -0.44
N GLY A 3 5.98 0.98 -1.41
CA GLY A 3 5.61 -0.41 -1.29
C GLY A 3 5.48 -1.08 -2.63
N LYS A 4 5.29 -2.37 -2.59
CA LYS A 4 5.01 -3.21 -3.75
C LYS A 4 3.89 -4.18 -3.40
N LEU A 5 3.05 -4.49 -4.37
CA LEU A 5 2.09 -5.57 -4.23
C LEU A 5 2.70 -6.83 -4.82
N ILE A 6 2.89 -7.84 -3.96
CA ILE A 6 3.46 -9.12 -4.38
C ILE A 6 2.45 -10.18 -4.00
N ASP A 7 1.87 -10.84 -5.00
CA ASP A 7 0.84 -11.85 -4.80
C ASP A 7 -0.32 -11.30 -3.97
N GLY A 8 -0.69 -10.05 -4.23
CA GLY A 8 -1.80 -9.43 -3.53
C GLY A 8 -1.49 -8.94 -2.13
N VAL A 9 -0.23 -9.02 -1.70
CA VAL A 9 0.18 -8.61 -0.36
C VAL A 9 1.06 -7.38 -0.47
N LEU A 10 0.75 -6.37 0.35
CA LEU A 10 1.51 -5.14 0.36
C LEU A 10 2.81 -5.35 1.15
N LYS A 11 3.92 -5.10 0.46
CA LYS A 11 5.25 -5.15 1.07
C LYS A 11 5.77 -3.73 1.17
N HIS A 12 6.22 -3.35 2.36
CA HIS A 12 6.78 -2.02 2.59
C HIS A 12 8.26 -2.03 2.27
N SER A 13 8.74 -0.91 1.77
CA SER A 13 10.16 -0.76 1.48
C SER A 13 10.95 -0.59 2.77
N LYS A 14 12.25 -0.86 2.67
CA LYS A 14 13.19 -0.47 3.72
C LYS A 14 13.45 1.03 3.61
N SER A 15 14.19 1.57 4.55
CA SER A 15 14.51 3.00 4.53
C SER A 15 15.55 3.36 3.48
N TYR A 16 16.07 2.39 2.78
CA TYR A 16 17.04 2.61 1.70
C TYR A 16 16.64 1.80 0.49
N LEU A 17 17.16 2.20 -0.67
CA LEU A 17 16.90 1.54 -1.94
C LEU A 17 18.20 0.90 -2.44
N ILE A 18 18.11 -0.36 -2.87
CA ILE A 18 19.21 -1.00 -3.58
C ILE A 18 18.95 -0.86 -5.07
N TRP A 19 19.87 -0.21 -5.76
CA TRP A 19 19.74 0.04 -7.20
C TRP A 19 21.09 -0.22 -7.84
N ASN A 20 21.12 -1.13 -8.80
CA ASN A 20 22.35 -1.51 -9.49
C ASN A 20 23.45 -1.91 -8.49
N GLY A 21 23.08 -2.63 -7.44
CA GLY A 21 24.04 -3.10 -6.45
C GLY A 21 24.50 -2.06 -5.45
N ARG A 22 23.94 -0.84 -5.52
CA ARG A 22 24.31 0.22 -4.60
C ARG A 22 23.16 0.54 -3.65
N LYS A 23 23.52 0.96 -2.45
CA LYS A 23 22.54 1.34 -1.43
C LYS A 23 22.39 2.87 -1.43
N TYR A 24 21.15 3.33 -1.56
CA TYR A 24 20.84 4.76 -1.58
C TYR A 24 19.91 5.07 -0.41
N TRP A 25 20.37 5.91 0.49
CA TRP A 25 19.58 6.23 1.69
C TRP A 25 18.53 7.31 1.44
N ASN A 26 18.80 8.21 0.52
CA ASN A 26 17.88 9.30 0.20
C ASN A 26 17.57 9.31 -1.28
N ALA A 27 17.18 8.16 -1.80
CA ALA A 27 16.88 8.05 -3.21
C ALA A 27 15.67 8.93 -3.57
N PRO A 28 15.74 9.65 -4.69
CA PRO A 28 14.59 10.45 -5.12
C PRO A 28 13.43 9.57 -5.55
N ALA A 29 12.23 10.14 -5.55
CA ALA A 29 11.02 9.39 -5.87
C ALA A 29 11.11 8.71 -7.22
N ALA A 30 11.70 9.38 -8.22
CA ALA A 30 11.81 8.79 -9.56
C ALA A 30 12.61 7.50 -9.55
N MET A 31 13.63 7.41 -8.69
CA MET A 31 14.44 6.20 -8.60
C MET A 31 13.65 5.07 -7.95
N TRP A 32 12.87 5.37 -6.92
CA TRP A 32 12.01 4.37 -6.29
C TRP A 32 11.01 3.80 -7.30
N ILE A 33 10.37 4.70 -8.06
CA ILE A 33 9.39 4.28 -9.06
C ILE A 33 10.06 3.44 -10.14
N ALA A 34 11.24 3.85 -10.60
CA ALA A 34 11.97 3.11 -11.64
C ALA A 34 12.35 1.71 -11.15
N ALA A 35 12.58 1.56 -9.85
CA ALA A 35 12.91 0.27 -9.26
C ALA A 35 11.67 -0.59 -9.01
N GLY A 36 10.50 -0.11 -9.35
CA GLY A 36 9.27 -0.87 -9.20
C GLY A 36 8.52 -0.62 -7.91
N TRP A 37 8.99 0.32 -7.09
CA TRP A 37 8.29 0.69 -5.87
C TRP A 37 7.31 1.82 -6.16
N LYS A 38 6.24 1.87 -5.39
CA LYS A 38 5.20 2.88 -5.60
C LYS A 38 4.89 3.58 -4.29
N HIS A 39 4.39 4.80 -4.40
CA HIS A 39 3.92 5.52 -3.23
C HIS A 39 2.68 4.84 -2.66
N ILE A 40 2.62 4.73 -1.34
CA ILE A 40 1.46 4.14 -0.68
C ILE A 40 0.56 5.27 -0.23
N VAL A 41 -0.70 5.21 -0.62
CA VAL A 41 -1.71 6.18 -0.24
C VAL A 41 -2.79 5.45 0.54
N TYR A 42 -3.05 5.91 1.75
CA TYR A 42 -4.03 5.28 2.63
C TYR A 42 -5.33 6.06 2.62
N ASP A 43 -6.44 5.34 2.51
CA ASP A 43 -7.74 5.94 2.74
C ASP A 43 -7.89 6.26 4.23
N GLU A 44 -8.90 7.05 4.53
CA GLU A 44 -9.20 7.34 5.93
C GLU A 44 -9.72 6.07 6.60
N TYR A 45 -9.16 5.76 7.77
CA TYR A 45 -9.55 4.56 8.49
C TYR A 45 -10.92 4.78 9.14
N PRO A 46 -11.88 3.86 8.94
CA PRO A 46 -13.22 4.01 9.53
C PRO A 46 -13.20 3.64 11.01
N GLU A 47 -13.11 4.65 11.87
CA GLU A 47 -12.87 4.43 13.29
C GLU A 47 -13.99 3.70 13.99
N ASP A 48 -15.21 3.85 13.50
CA ASP A 48 -16.37 3.24 14.15
C ASP A 48 -16.69 1.85 13.63
N ALA A 49 -15.88 1.33 12.74
CA ALA A 49 -16.16 0.03 12.14
C ALA A 49 -15.70 -1.10 13.05
N GLU A 50 -16.55 -2.11 13.19
CA GLU A 50 -16.17 -3.29 13.95
C GLU A 50 -15.27 -4.21 13.17
N SER A 51 -15.47 -4.26 11.86
CA SER A 51 -14.72 -5.16 11.02
C SER A 51 -14.39 -4.45 9.72
N VAL A 52 -13.12 -4.50 9.33
CA VAL A 52 -12.63 -3.80 8.16
C VAL A 52 -11.83 -4.77 7.32
N ARG A 53 -12.16 -4.83 6.04
CA ARG A 53 -11.38 -5.60 5.07
C ARG A 53 -10.47 -4.61 4.32
N ILE A 54 -9.26 -5.02 4.06
CA ILE A 54 -8.31 -4.19 3.34
C ILE A 54 -8.28 -4.64 1.88
N GLU A 55 -8.39 -3.67 0.98
CA GLU A 55 -8.27 -3.91 -0.44
C GLU A 55 -7.23 -2.97 -1.03
N TYR A 56 -6.60 -3.40 -2.10
CA TYR A 56 -5.56 -2.61 -2.75
C TYR A 56 -5.92 -2.37 -4.20
N THR A 57 -5.67 -1.16 -4.65
CA THR A 57 -5.64 -0.84 -6.08
C THR A 57 -4.34 -0.12 -6.35
N GLU A 58 -3.92 -0.08 -7.61
CA GLU A 58 -2.66 0.58 -7.95
C GLU A 58 -2.72 1.18 -9.34
N ASP A 59 -1.93 2.23 -9.52
CA ASP A 59 -1.67 2.78 -10.85
C ASP A 59 -0.16 2.73 -11.08
N ASP A 60 0.35 3.53 -12.01
CA ASP A 60 1.78 3.46 -12.38
C ASP A 60 2.69 3.88 -11.24
N GLU A 61 2.23 4.74 -10.34
CA GLU A 61 3.09 5.34 -9.33
C GLU A 61 2.56 5.19 -7.90
N HIS A 62 1.35 4.67 -7.73
CA HIS A 62 0.70 4.63 -6.42
C HIS A 62 0.08 3.29 -6.15
N ILE A 63 0.10 2.92 -4.87
CA ILE A 63 -0.70 1.82 -4.36
C ILE A 63 -1.68 2.44 -3.38
N TYR A 64 -2.97 2.19 -3.60
CA TYR A 64 -4.03 2.74 -2.75
C TYR A 64 -4.52 1.66 -1.82
N VAL A 65 -4.50 1.97 -0.53
CA VAL A 65 -4.98 1.06 0.51
C VAL A 65 -6.39 1.50 0.87
N HIS A 66 -7.34 0.63 0.63
CA HIS A 66 -8.76 0.91 0.86
C HIS A 66 -9.24 0.10 2.05
N TYR A 67 -10.01 0.75 2.91
CA TYR A 67 -10.62 0.08 4.05
C TYR A 67 -12.09 -0.08 3.77
N VAL A 68 -12.52 -1.32 3.60
CA VAL A 68 -13.92 -1.61 3.29
C VAL A 68 -14.59 -2.09 4.56
N VAL A 69 -15.59 -1.33 5.00
CA VAL A 69 -16.33 -1.70 6.19
C VAL A 69 -17.21 -2.89 5.88
N GLU A 70 -17.04 -3.94 6.67
CA GLU A 70 -17.87 -5.12 6.52
C GLU A 70 -19.02 -5.01 7.49
N VAL A 71 -20.22 -4.94 6.94
CA VAL A 71 -21.42 -4.86 7.74
C VAL A 71 -22.03 -6.22 7.80
N GLU A 72 -22.18 -6.73 9.00
CA GLU A 72 -22.83 -8.01 9.17
C GLU A 72 -24.30 -7.85 8.85
N GLN A 73 -24.77 -8.59 7.89
CA GLN A 73 -26.17 -8.52 7.53
C GLN A 73 -26.95 -9.44 8.44
N ASN A 74 -27.82 -8.83 9.17
CA ASN A 74 -28.64 -9.59 10.10
C ASN A 74 -29.98 -9.87 9.45
N ASP A 75 -30.02 -10.95 8.73
CA ASP A 75 -31.20 -11.28 7.92
C ASP A 75 -32.35 -11.78 8.72
N GLY A 76 -32.12 -12.03 9.98
CA GLY A 76 -33.18 -12.58 10.83
C GLY A 76 -34.17 -11.55 11.30
N GLU A 77 -34.00 -10.32 10.97
CA GLU A 77 -34.88 -9.27 11.42
C GLU A 77 -36.17 -9.24 10.70
#